data_0b5c700fb6a65ed4be0a3b751a6a077e
#
_entry.id   0b5c700fb6a65ed4be0a3b751a6a077e
#
_cell.length_a   1.000
_cell.length_b   1.000
_cell.length_c   1.000
_cell.angle_alpha   90.00
_cell.angle_beta   90.00
_cell.angle_gamma   90.00
#
_symmetry.space_group_name_H-M   'P 1'
#
loop_
_entity.id
_entity.type
_entity.pdbx_description
1 polymer ?
#
loop_
_entity_poly.entity_id
_entity_poly.type
_entity_poly.pdbx_seq_one_letter_code
_entity_poly.pdbx_strand_id
1 'polypeptide(L)'
;NYQYNHRGKPTQLKSVLWRRVLDVNDRSLRNITTGLGGSANGIPQETGFDITPASEIMAILCLSTSFDDLKRRLGQILLGYTFEGHAFRVADLGAVGSLAILLKDAIKPNLVQTLEGGSAFIHGGPFANIAHGCNSIMATYAAMQHGEYAVTEAGFGSDLGAEKFLNIKCRAAGITPKATVLVTTTQSLKLHGMVPESDIKLPNKEGLAKGLLNLQ
;
A
#
# COMPACT_ATOMS: atom_id res chain seq x y z
N ASN A 1 6.13 24.28 1.31
CA ASN A 1 6.90 25.50 1.68
C ASN A 1 6.14 26.79 1.35
N TYR A 2 5.66 26.99 0.12
CA TYR A 2 4.98 28.22 -0.29
C TYR A 2 3.77 28.57 0.60
N GLN A 3 2.82 27.64 0.77
CA GLN A 3 1.62 27.88 1.58
C GLN A 3 1.92 28.01 3.08
N TYR A 4 2.91 27.29 3.57
CA TYR A 4 3.31 27.38 4.97
C TYR A 4 3.94 28.73 5.29
N ASN A 5 4.84 29.20 4.44
CA ASN A 5 5.46 30.52 4.59
C ASN A 5 4.44 31.65 4.47
N HIS A 6 3.40 31.52 3.64
CA HIS A 6 2.31 32.51 3.53
C HIS A 6 1.42 32.59 4.76
N ARG A 7 1.43 31.57 5.63
CA ARG A 7 0.72 31.58 6.91
C ARG A 7 1.52 32.20 8.04
N GLY A 8 2.63 32.86 7.75
CA GLY A 8 3.48 33.53 8.75
C GLY A 8 4.26 32.58 9.67
N LYS A 9 4.44 31.33 9.26
CA LYS A 9 5.23 30.33 9.99
C LYS A 9 6.41 29.87 9.12
N PRO A 10 7.47 30.67 8.98
CA PRO A 10 8.63 30.27 8.21
C PRO A 10 9.26 29.02 8.84
N THR A 11 9.33 27.93 8.08
CA THR A 11 10.05 26.73 8.47
C THR A 11 11.09 26.42 7.41
N GLN A 12 12.32 26.33 7.83
CA GLN A 12 13.40 25.87 6.98
C GLN A 12 13.55 24.36 7.16
N LEU A 13 13.26 23.61 6.09
CA LEU A 13 13.48 22.18 6.05
C LEU A 13 14.88 21.91 5.52
N LYS A 14 15.66 21.17 6.30
CA LYS A 14 16.96 20.65 5.89
C LYS A 14 16.79 19.56 4.82
N SER A 15 15.75 18.73 4.95
CA SER A 15 15.46 17.65 4.02
C SER A 15 13.96 17.50 3.82
N VAL A 16 13.57 17.12 2.59
CA VAL A 16 12.18 16.74 2.23
C VAL A 16 12.20 15.27 1.85
N LEU A 17 11.50 14.45 2.63
CA LEU A 17 11.46 13.00 2.47
C LEU A 17 10.26 12.54 1.68
N TRP A 18 9.15 13.24 1.77
CA TRP A 18 7.90 12.85 1.14
C TRP A 18 7.94 13.14 -0.36
N ARG A 19 7.87 12.08 -1.14
CA ARG A 19 7.92 12.16 -2.61
C ARG A 19 6.56 12.53 -3.19
N ARG A 20 6.58 13.01 -4.43
CA ARG A 20 5.36 13.15 -5.23
C ARG A 20 4.82 11.77 -5.60
N VAL A 21 3.53 11.73 -5.92
CA VAL A 21 2.87 10.51 -6.38
C VAL A 21 2.28 10.75 -7.76
N LEU A 22 2.54 9.84 -8.68
CA LEU A 22 1.99 9.84 -10.02
C LEU A 22 1.64 8.41 -10.41
N ASP A 23 0.44 8.19 -10.94
CA ASP A 23 -0.02 6.85 -11.32
C ASP A 23 0.61 6.39 -12.65
N VAL A 24 1.94 6.35 -12.64
CA VAL A 24 2.78 5.92 -13.77
C VAL A 24 3.91 5.05 -13.24
N ASN A 25 4.11 3.89 -13.86
CA ASN A 25 5.24 3.02 -13.56
C ASN A 25 6.38 3.29 -14.54
N ASP A 26 7.14 4.34 -14.28
CA ASP A 26 8.32 4.71 -15.08
C ASP A 26 9.57 4.81 -14.20
N ARG A 27 10.58 4.00 -14.50
CA ARG A 27 11.84 4.00 -13.75
C ARG A 27 12.61 5.31 -13.88
N SER A 28 12.44 6.06 -14.98
CA SER A 28 13.11 7.34 -15.17
C SER A 28 12.63 8.42 -14.20
N LEU A 29 11.44 8.26 -13.63
CA LEU A 29 10.87 9.18 -12.63
C LEU A 29 11.29 8.90 -11.19
N ARG A 30 12.04 7.84 -10.94
CA ARG A 30 12.47 7.46 -9.57
C ARG A 30 13.48 8.43 -8.97
N ASN A 31 14.37 8.97 -9.81
CA ASN A 31 15.35 9.98 -9.41
C ASN A 31 15.40 11.06 -10.49
N ILE A 32 14.92 12.25 -10.15
CA ILE A 32 14.82 13.40 -11.06
C ILE A 32 15.22 14.68 -10.33
N THR A 33 15.57 15.70 -11.09
CA THR A 33 15.73 17.06 -10.58
C THR A 33 14.48 17.87 -10.89
N THR A 34 13.88 18.50 -9.88
CA THR A 34 12.74 19.40 -10.00
C THR A 34 13.14 20.83 -9.70
N GLY A 35 12.27 21.80 -10.03
CA GLY A 35 12.49 23.23 -9.75
C GLY A 35 13.43 23.95 -10.72
N LEU A 36 13.75 23.35 -11.86
CA LEU A 36 14.52 23.99 -12.93
C LEU A 36 13.68 25.03 -13.68
N GLY A 37 14.35 26.00 -14.34
CA GLY A 37 13.69 27.02 -15.14
C GLY A 37 13.37 28.34 -14.42
N GLY A 38 14.01 28.59 -13.27
CA GLY A 38 13.93 29.85 -12.54
C GLY A 38 13.11 29.79 -11.25
N SER A 39 13.17 30.85 -10.46
CA SER A 39 12.62 30.92 -9.10
C SER A 39 11.09 30.69 -9.01
N ALA A 40 10.37 31.00 -10.08
CA ALA A 40 8.91 30.74 -10.16
C ALA A 40 8.58 29.24 -10.12
N ASN A 41 9.51 28.38 -10.51
CA ASN A 41 9.33 26.91 -10.53
C ASN A 41 9.77 26.23 -9.22
N GLY A 42 10.23 26.99 -8.23
CA GLY A 42 10.66 26.50 -6.94
C GLY A 42 12.19 26.45 -6.79
N ILE A 43 12.62 25.63 -5.84
CA ILE A 43 14.05 25.42 -5.56
C ILE A 43 14.50 24.14 -6.26
N PRO A 44 15.60 24.16 -7.04
CA PRO A 44 16.14 22.95 -7.63
C PRO A 44 16.52 21.94 -6.55
N GLN A 45 15.99 20.72 -6.68
CA GLN A 45 16.28 19.64 -5.74
C GLN A 45 16.13 18.27 -6.42
N GLU A 46 16.93 17.32 -5.95
CA GLU A 46 16.74 15.93 -6.31
C GLU A 46 15.52 15.35 -5.57
N THR A 47 14.69 14.61 -6.27
CA THR A 47 13.50 13.94 -5.73
C THR A 47 13.10 12.79 -6.65
N GLY A 48 11.89 12.28 -6.50
CA GLY A 48 11.33 11.26 -7.38
C GLY A 48 9.83 11.20 -7.27
N PHE A 49 9.25 10.30 -8.06
CA PHE A 49 7.83 9.97 -8.01
C PHE A 49 7.66 8.53 -7.54
N ASP A 50 6.72 8.33 -6.61
CA ASP A 50 6.20 7.02 -6.26
C ASP A 50 4.92 6.76 -7.04
N ILE A 51 4.67 5.51 -7.42
CA ILE A 51 3.38 5.13 -8.01
C ILE A 51 2.30 5.08 -6.94
N THR A 52 1.05 5.34 -7.30
CA THR A 52 -0.09 5.39 -6.35
C THR A 52 -0.17 4.20 -5.40
N PRO A 53 -0.05 2.92 -5.84
CA PRO A 53 -0.09 1.77 -4.93
C PRO A 53 1.10 1.67 -3.96
N ALA A 54 2.20 2.37 -4.24
CA ALA A 54 3.38 2.43 -3.37
C ALA A 54 3.37 3.65 -2.45
N SER A 55 2.36 4.51 -2.53
CA SER A 55 2.28 5.72 -1.71
C SER A 55 1.93 5.41 -0.26
N GLU A 56 2.47 6.21 0.66
CA GLU A 56 2.10 6.14 2.08
C GLU A 56 0.60 6.40 2.29
N ILE A 57 0.00 7.27 1.48
CA ILE A 57 -1.45 7.55 1.55
C ILE A 57 -2.28 6.31 1.22
N MET A 58 -1.88 5.49 0.24
CA MET A 58 -2.57 4.23 -0.07
C MET A 58 -2.54 3.28 1.13
N ALA A 59 -1.39 3.11 1.77
CA ALA A 59 -1.27 2.28 2.97
C ALA A 59 -2.12 2.81 4.13
N ILE A 60 -2.09 4.12 4.37
CA ILE A 60 -2.90 4.79 5.40
C ILE A 60 -4.39 4.59 5.14
N LEU A 61 -4.85 4.81 3.90
CA LEU A 61 -6.24 4.64 3.51
C LEU A 61 -6.73 3.21 3.81
N CYS A 62 -5.92 2.21 3.44
CA CYS A 62 -6.28 0.81 3.61
C CYS A 62 -6.26 0.33 5.06
N LEU A 63 -5.44 0.95 5.93
CA LEU A 63 -5.36 0.63 7.35
C LEU A 63 -6.27 1.50 8.23
N SER A 64 -6.93 2.50 7.65
CA SER A 64 -7.86 3.35 8.40
C SER A 64 -9.17 2.64 8.69
N THR A 65 -9.69 2.81 9.91
CA THR A 65 -10.96 2.22 10.36
C THR A 65 -12.12 3.19 10.35
N SER A 66 -11.83 4.50 10.20
CA SER A 66 -12.82 5.58 10.13
C SER A 66 -12.21 6.81 9.47
N PHE A 67 -13.06 7.80 9.15
CA PHE A 67 -12.59 9.07 8.61
C PHE A 67 -11.73 9.87 9.62
N ASP A 68 -12.02 9.78 10.90
CA ASP A 68 -11.21 10.45 11.92
C ASP A 68 -9.87 9.73 12.15
N ASP A 69 -9.85 8.39 12.06
CA ASP A 69 -8.59 7.63 12.07
C ASP A 69 -7.74 7.97 10.83
N LEU A 70 -8.36 8.12 9.65
CA LEU A 70 -7.67 8.61 8.45
C LEU A 70 -7.00 9.96 8.70
N LYS A 71 -7.73 10.95 9.22
CA LYS A 71 -7.18 12.27 9.55
C LYS A 71 -5.99 12.19 10.53
N ARG A 72 -6.15 11.40 11.58
CA ARG A 72 -5.09 11.20 12.58
C ARG A 72 -3.83 10.63 11.94
N ARG A 73 -3.96 9.59 11.10
CA ARG A 73 -2.83 8.96 10.38
C ARG A 73 -2.19 9.91 9.38
N LEU A 74 -2.98 10.64 8.57
CA LEU A 74 -2.48 11.64 7.64
C LEU A 74 -1.63 12.70 8.35
N GLY A 75 -2.04 13.13 9.54
CA GLY A 75 -1.29 14.09 10.34
C GLY A 75 0.10 13.60 10.77
N GLN A 76 0.30 12.29 10.85
CA GLN A 76 1.58 11.68 11.27
C GLN A 76 2.58 11.51 10.13
N ILE A 77 2.18 11.69 8.87
CA ILE A 77 3.10 11.57 7.73
C ILE A 77 4.30 12.51 7.94
N LEU A 78 5.50 11.94 7.85
CA LEU A 78 6.76 12.67 7.99
C LEU A 78 7.12 13.32 6.66
N LEU A 79 7.11 14.65 6.61
CA LEU A 79 7.47 15.43 5.43
C LEU A 79 8.97 15.65 5.29
N GLY A 80 9.68 15.72 6.41
CA GLY A 80 11.11 15.99 6.45
C GLY A 80 11.60 16.36 7.83
N TYR A 81 12.80 16.89 7.88
CA TYR A 81 13.43 17.37 9.11
C TYR A 81 13.82 18.85 9.00
N THR A 82 13.69 19.58 10.11
CA THR A 82 14.19 20.95 10.24
C THR A 82 15.72 20.96 10.35
N PHE A 83 16.33 22.15 10.28
CA PHE A 83 17.79 22.28 10.48
C PHE A 83 18.22 21.90 11.90
N GLU A 84 17.33 22.03 12.88
CA GLU A 84 17.54 21.60 14.26
C GLU A 84 17.37 20.09 14.47
N GLY A 85 17.00 19.36 13.42
CA GLY A 85 16.80 17.91 13.47
C GLY A 85 15.39 17.47 13.95
N HIS A 86 14.44 18.39 14.11
CA HIS A 86 13.08 18.05 14.49
C HIS A 86 12.28 17.49 13.31
N ALA A 87 11.46 16.47 13.57
CA ALA A 87 10.54 15.91 12.60
C ALA A 87 9.46 16.94 12.25
N PHE A 88 9.23 17.16 10.94
CA PHE A 88 8.20 18.02 10.42
C PHE A 88 7.15 17.18 9.70
N ARG A 89 5.91 17.22 10.18
CA ARG A 89 4.80 16.35 9.75
C ARG A 89 3.73 17.14 9.02
N VAL A 90 2.77 16.41 8.40
CA VAL A 90 1.59 17.02 7.77
C VAL A 90 0.76 17.83 8.76
N ALA A 91 0.68 17.40 10.02
CA ALA A 91 0.00 18.17 11.07
C ALA A 91 0.65 19.55 11.28
N ASP A 92 1.98 19.63 11.28
CA ASP A 92 2.71 20.89 11.44
C ASP A 92 2.50 21.84 10.25
N LEU A 93 2.34 21.26 9.05
CA LEU A 93 2.00 22.00 7.83
C LEU A 93 0.56 22.56 7.88
N GLY A 94 -0.32 22.00 8.71
CA GLY A 94 -1.74 22.35 8.76
C GLY A 94 -2.55 21.88 7.55
N ALA A 95 -2.10 20.82 6.84
CA ALA A 95 -2.69 20.34 5.60
C ALA A 95 -3.61 19.12 5.76
N VAL A 96 -3.80 18.62 6.99
CA VAL A 96 -4.61 17.41 7.25
C VAL A 96 -6.02 17.53 6.69
N GLY A 97 -6.69 18.67 6.91
CA GLY A 97 -8.06 18.91 6.44
C GLY A 97 -8.17 18.87 4.91
N SER A 98 -7.20 19.47 4.22
CA SER A 98 -7.17 19.48 2.74
C SER A 98 -6.97 18.07 2.18
N LEU A 99 -6.05 17.28 2.75
CA LEU A 99 -5.84 15.89 2.36
C LEU A 99 -7.08 15.04 2.64
N ALA A 100 -7.70 15.21 3.80
CA ALA A 100 -8.90 14.46 4.18
C ALA A 100 -10.09 14.74 3.24
N ILE A 101 -10.27 15.99 2.81
CA ILE A 101 -11.33 16.35 1.84
C ILE A 101 -11.10 15.65 0.50
N LEU A 102 -9.86 15.61 -0.01
CA LEU A 102 -9.53 14.93 -1.26
C LEU A 102 -9.79 13.41 -1.17
N LEU A 103 -9.67 12.82 0.01
CA LEU A 103 -9.86 11.39 0.26
C LEU A 103 -11.27 11.04 0.76
N LYS A 104 -12.17 12.01 0.87
CA LYS A 104 -13.53 11.83 1.43
C LYS A 104 -14.33 10.72 0.74
N ASP A 105 -14.24 10.63 -0.57
CA ASP A 105 -14.93 9.59 -1.33
C ASP A 105 -14.05 8.34 -1.51
N ALA A 106 -12.74 8.51 -1.59
CA ALA A 106 -11.80 7.41 -1.71
C ALA A 106 -11.79 6.45 -0.50
N ILE A 107 -12.22 6.92 0.69
CA ILE A 107 -12.29 6.06 1.89
C ILE A 107 -13.46 5.07 1.86
N LYS A 108 -14.42 5.25 0.96
CA LYS A 108 -15.60 4.38 0.86
C LYS A 108 -15.31 3.16 -0.01
N PRO A 109 -15.48 1.93 0.49
CA PRO A 109 -15.35 0.75 -0.35
C PRO A 109 -16.36 0.74 -1.51
N ASN A 110 -15.94 0.28 -2.67
CA ASN A 110 -16.81 0.08 -3.82
C ASN A 110 -17.45 -1.31 -3.74
N LEU A 111 -18.78 -1.36 -3.75
CA LEU A 111 -19.53 -2.60 -3.91
C LEU A 111 -19.77 -2.85 -5.39
N VAL A 112 -19.32 -4.00 -5.89
CA VAL A 112 -19.48 -4.43 -7.28
C VAL A 112 -20.12 -5.80 -7.34
N GLN A 113 -20.70 -6.13 -8.49
CA GLN A 113 -21.21 -7.46 -8.78
C GLN A 113 -20.22 -8.24 -9.65
N THR A 114 -19.95 -9.49 -9.29
CA THR A 114 -19.13 -10.39 -10.10
C THR A 114 -19.93 -10.93 -11.30
N LEU A 115 -19.24 -11.54 -12.26
CA LEU A 115 -19.89 -12.16 -13.43
C LEU A 115 -20.85 -13.28 -13.04
N GLU A 116 -20.58 -13.98 -11.95
CA GLU A 116 -21.44 -15.02 -11.40
C GLU A 116 -22.60 -14.48 -10.55
N GLY A 117 -22.74 -13.15 -10.44
CA GLY A 117 -23.81 -12.50 -9.70
C GLY A 117 -23.56 -12.32 -8.20
N GLY A 118 -22.39 -12.73 -7.70
CA GLY A 118 -21.99 -12.52 -6.31
C GLY A 118 -21.59 -11.07 -6.04
N SER A 119 -21.56 -10.68 -4.77
CA SER A 119 -21.10 -9.36 -4.34
C SER A 119 -19.61 -9.36 -4.02
N ALA A 120 -18.91 -8.27 -4.37
CA ALA A 120 -17.52 -8.07 -3.98
C ALA A 120 -17.27 -6.60 -3.58
N PHE A 121 -16.48 -6.40 -2.53
CA PHE A 121 -15.97 -5.08 -2.14
C PHE A 121 -14.57 -4.87 -2.71
N ILE A 122 -14.40 -3.82 -3.50
CA ILE A 122 -13.11 -3.40 -4.06
C ILE A 122 -12.69 -2.10 -3.41
N HIS A 123 -11.54 -2.12 -2.72
CA HIS A 123 -11.07 -0.93 -2.03
C HIS A 123 -9.57 -0.97 -1.72
N GLY A 124 -8.86 0.01 -2.28
CA GLY A 124 -7.42 0.16 -2.12
C GLY A 124 -6.64 -0.88 -2.94
N GLY A 125 -5.35 -0.70 -3.02
CA GLY A 125 -4.46 -1.56 -3.79
C GLY A 125 -2.99 -1.33 -3.43
N PRO A 126 -2.62 -1.41 -2.12
CA PRO A 126 -1.23 -1.23 -1.72
C PRO A 126 -0.38 -2.40 -2.24
N PHE A 127 0.82 -2.12 -2.76
CA PHE A 127 1.73 -3.18 -3.18
C PHE A 127 2.24 -4.00 -2.00
N ALA A 128 2.26 -5.33 -2.14
CA ALA A 128 2.71 -6.26 -1.11
C ALA A 128 4.21 -6.14 -0.78
N ASN A 129 5.03 -5.73 -1.74
CA ASN A 129 6.46 -5.48 -1.54
C ASN A 129 6.76 -4.11 -0.88
N ILE A 130 5.78 -3.22 -0.79
CA ILE A 130 5.93 -1.88 -0.20
C ILE A 130 5.13 -1.76 1.10
N ALA A 131 3.88 -2.24 1.10
CA ALA A 131 2.95 -2.16 2.23
C ALA A 131 2.36 -3.55 2.55
N HIS A 132 1.12 -3.62 3.05
CA HIS A 132 0.51 -4.88 3.46
C HIS A 132 -0.12 -5.70 2.31
N GLY A 133 -0.23 -5.12 1.09
CA GLY A 133 -0.51 -5.87 -0.13
C GLY A 133 -1.90 -6.49 -0.25
N CYS A 134 -2.88 -6.01 0.49
CA CYS A 134 -4.26 -6.50 0.45
C CYS A 134 -5.25 -5.34 0.60
N ASN A 135 -6.55 -5.60 0.39
CA ASN A 135 -7.60 -4.59 0.46
C ASN A 135 -7.71 -3.91 1.84
N SER A 136 -8.57 -2.89 1.93
CA SER A 136 -8.73 -2.11 3.15
C SER A 136 -9.40 -2.88 4.30
N ILE A 137 -9.18 -2.39 5.52
CA ILE A 137 -9.88 -2.85 6.71
C ILE A 137 -11.39 -2.59 6.58
N MET A 138 -11.77 -1.41 6.07
CA MET A 138 -13.18 -1.04 5.90
C MET A 138 -13.91 -1.97 4.92
N ALA A 139 -13.27 -2.35 3.81
CA ALA A 139 -13.85 -3.32 2.87
C ALA A 139 -14.04 -4.70 3.52
N THR A 140 -13.09 -5.14 4.31
CA THR A 140 -13.21 -6.42 5.04
C THR A 140 -14.34 -6.37 6.07
N TYR A 141 -14.46 -5.29 6.83
CA TYR A 141 -15.58 -5.13 7.77
C TYR A 141 -16.93 -5.09 7.06
N ALA A 142 -17.02 -4.36 5.93
CA ALA A 142 -18.23 -4.34 5.13
C ALA A 142 -18.60 -5.75 4.64
N ALA A 143 -17.64 -6.52 4.13
CA ALA A 143 -17.87 -7.89 3.70
C ALA A 143 -18.37 -8.79 4.85
N MET A 144 -17.76 -8.67 6.03
CA MET A 144 -18.14 -9.44 7.23
C MET A 144 -19.55 -9.08 7.74
N GLN A 145 -20.02 -7.86 7.50
CA GLN A 145 -21.35 -7.41 7.91
C GLN A 145 -22.46 -7.83 6.93
N HIS A 146 -22.11 -8.08 5.67
CA HIS A 146 -23.09 -8.36 4.61
C HIS A 146 -23.10 -9.82 4.14
N GLY A 147 -22.19 -10.66 4.62
CA GLY A 147 -22.09 -12.07 4.26
C GLY A 147 -21.90 -12.97 5.47
N GLU A 148 -22.39 -14.22 5.36
CA GLU A 148 -22.11 -15.28 6.34
C GLU A 148 -20.61 -15.62 6.35
N TYR A 149 -19.99 -15.58 5.18
CA TYR A 149 -18.55 -15.75 4.97
C TYR A 149 -17.98 -14.55 4.23
N ALA A 150 -16.89 -13.99 4.76
CA ALA A 150 -16.09 -12.98 4.09
C ALA A 150 -14.77 -13.60 3.62
N VAL A 151 -14.58 -13.69 2.32
CA VAL A 151 -13.35 -14.20 1.71
C VAL A 151 -12.52 -13.03 1.21
N THR A 152 -11.26 -12.97 1.59
CA THR A 152 -10.34 -11.90 1.18
C THR A 152 -8.99 -12.48 0.79
N GLU A 153 -8.28 -11.78 -0.07
CA GLU A 153 -6.88 -12.11 -0.36
C GLU A 153 -5.95 -11.67 0.78
N ALA A 154 -4.82 -12.33 0.87
CA ALA A 154 -3.75 -11.99 1.81
C ALA A 154 -2.51 -11.38 1.13
N GLY A 155 -2.59 -11.04 -0.16
CA GLY A 155 -1.45 -10.70 -1.00
C GLY A 155 -0.71 -11.95 -1.51
N PHE A 156 0.16 -11.78 -2.51
CA PHE A 156 0.88 -12.91 -3.09
C PHE A 156 2.07 -13.34 -2.22
N GLY A 157 2.37 -14.66 -2.28
CA GLY A 157 3.43 -15.29 -1.48
C GLY A 157 3.00 -15.47 -0.02
N SER A 158 2.99 -16.71 0.47
CA SER A 158 2.63 -16.98 1.87
C SER A 158 3.65 -16.43 2.86
N ASP A 159 4.91 -16.44 2.47
CA ASP A 159 6.05 -15.88 3.21
C ASP A 159 6.04 -14.34 3.28
N LEU A 160 5.41 -13.67 2.35
CA LEU A 160 5.37 -12.20 2.27
C LEU A 160 3.95 -11.65 2.48
N GLY A 161 3.01 -12.03 1.62
CA GLY A 161 1.65 -11.49 1.62
C GLY A 161 0.83 -11.95 2.82
N ALA A 162 0.84 -13.25 3.12
CA ALA A 162 0.10 -13.78 4.27
C ALA A 162 0.68 -13.27 5.60
N GLU A 163 2.01 -13.18 5.73
CA GLU A 163 2.62 -12.62 6.93
C GLU A 163 2.17 -11.18 7.17
N LYS A 164 2.21 -10.33 6.15
CA LYS A 164 1.77 -8.93 6.27
C LYS A 164 0.26 -8.80 6.52
N PHE A 165 -0.55 -9.65 5.91
CA PHE A 165 -1.98 -9.71 6.19
C PHE A 165 -2.23 -9.99 7.67
N LEU A 166 -1.60 -11.01 8.23
CA LEU A 166 -1.76 -11.41 9.64
C LEU A 166 -1.14 -10.39 10.59
N ASN A 167 0.12 -9.99 10.34
CA ASN A 167 0.90 -9.18 11.28
C ASN A 167 0.63 -7.68 11.18
N ILE A 168 0.14 -7.18 10.07
CA ILE A 168 -0.19 -5.76 9.89
C ILE A 168 -1.70 -5.56 9.88
N LYS A 169 -2.40 -6.08 8.86
CA LYS A 169 -3.82 -5.79 8.68
C LYS A 169 -4.69 -6.38 9.77
N CYS A 170 -4.55 -7.68 10.06
CA CYS A 170 -5.36 -8.35 11.07
C CYS A 170 -5.14 -7.77 12.46
N ARG A 171 -3.90 -7.44 12.82
CA ARG A 171 -3.59 -6.78 14.09
C ARG A 171 -4.20 -5.38 14.17
N ALA A 172 -4.05 -4.57 13.12
CA ALA A 172 -4.63 -3.23 13.08
C ALA A 172 -6.16 -3.23 13.14
N ALA A 173 -6.79 -4.26 12.59
CA ALA A 173 -8.23 -4.42 12.54
C ALA A 173 -8.82 -5.23 13.70
N GLY A 174 -8.03 -5.94 14.49
CA GLY A 174 -8.55 -6.88 15.49
C GLY A 174 -9.30 -8.07 14.87
N ILE A 175 -8.93 -8.47 13.64
CA ILE A 175 -9.56 -9.59 12.92
C ILE A 175 -8.72 -10.86 13.09
N THR A 176 -9.40 -11.98 13.34
CA THR A 176 -8.78 -13.31 13.35
C THR A 176 -9.42 -14.18 12.27
N PRO A 177 -8.69 -14.54 11.20
CA PRO A 177 -9.19 -15.46 10.19
C PRO A 177 -9.59 -16.82 10.78
N LYS A 178 -10.69 -17.38 10.29
CA LYS A 178 -11.16 -18.71 10.73
C LYS A 178 -10.55 -19.84 9.92
N ALA A 179 -10.17 -19.55 8.68
CA ALA A 179 -9.56 -20.52 7.78
C ALA A 179 -8.61 -19.77 6.80
N THR A 180 -7.65 -20.49 6.29
CA THR A 180 -6.73 -20.04 5.25
C THR A 180 -6.78 -21.04 4.10
N VAL A 181 -6.92 -20.54 2.88
CA VAL A 181 -6.81 -21.32 1.66
C VAL A 181 -5.48 -21.00 0.99
N LEU A 182 -4.59 -21.99 0.96
CA LEU A 182 -3.31 -21.86 0.29
C LEU A 182 -3.44 -22.38 -1.15
N VAL A 183 -3.23 -21.47 -2.12
CA VAL A 183 -3.28 -21.79 -3.54
C VAL A 183 -1.87 -21.98 -4.07
N THR A 184 -1.61 -23.14 -4.64
CA THR A 184 -0.33 -23.44 -5.28
C THR A 184 -0.56 -24.15 -6.62
N THR A 185 0.38 -24.02 -7.54
CA THR A 185 0.33 -24.71 -8.84
C THR A 185 1.32 -25.85 -8.89
N THR A 186 1.05 -26.86 -9.71
CA THR A 186 1.98 -27.96 -9.95
C THR A 186 3.30 -27.48 -10.58
N GLN A 187 3.26 -26.37 -11.34
CA GLN A 187 4.46 -25.75 -11.89
C GLN A 187 5.32 -25.13 -10.79
N SER A 188 4.71 -24.38 -9.86
CA SER A 188 5.40 -23.82 -8.71
C SER A 188 6.04 -24.90 -7.86
N LEU A 189 5.31 -25.97 -7.56
CA LEU A 189 5.88 -27.10 -6.79
C LEU A 189 7.05 -27.75 -7.52
N LYS A 190 6.95 -27.97 -8.84
CA LYS A 190 8.07 -28.52 -9.61
C LYS A 190 9.28 -27.60 -9.62
N LEU A 191 9.08 -26.29 -9.70
CA LEU A 191 10.19 -25.31 -9.61
C LEU A 191 10.90 -25.41 -8.26
N HIS A 192 10.15 -25.43 -7.17
CA HIS A 192 10.70 -25.67 -5.83
C HIS A 192 11.32 -27.07 -5.66
N GLY A 193 10.88 -28.03 -6.45
CA GLY A 193 11.47 -29.36 -6.58
C GLY A 193 12.71 -29.44 -7.49
N MET A 194 13.27 -28.28 -7.88
CA MET A 194 14.48 -28.14 -8.70
C MET A 194 14.31 -28.64 -10.15
N VAL A 195 13.10 -28.63 -10.69
CA VAL A 195 12.85 -28.88 -12.10
C VAL A 195 13.21 -27.62 -12.91
N PRO A 196 14.04 -27.74 -13.96
CA PRO A 196 14.39 -26.61 -14.82
C PRO A 196 13.14 -25.95 -15.45
N GLU A 197 13.19 -24.64 -15.65
CA GLU A 197 12.08 -23.89 -16.25
C GLU A 197 11.68 -24.40 -17.64
N SER A 198 12.65 -24.86 -18.43
CA SER A 198 12.40 -25.49 -19.74
C SER A 198 11.45 -26.69 -19.67
N ASP A 199 11.53 -27.45 -18.57
CA ASP A 199 10.84 -28.72 -18.38
C ASP A 199 9.63 -28.59 -17.44
N ILE A 200 9.34 -27.38 -16.95
CA ILE A 200 8.35 -27.12 -15.91
C ILE A 200 6.92 -27.57 -16.33
N LYS A 201 6.62 -27.57 -17.62
CA LYS A 201 5.35 -28.03 -18.18
C LYS A 201 5.27 -29.52 -18.39
N LEU A 202 6.40 -30.23 -18.45
CA LEU A 202 6.47 -31.67 -18.64
C LEU A 202 6.13 -32.43 -17.35
N PRO A 203 5.57 -33.65 -17.43
CA PRO A 203 5.32 -34.49 -16.28
C PRO A 203 6.63 -34.79 -15.52
N ASN A 204 6.67 -34.48 -14.23
CA ASN A 204 7.82 -34.79 -13.37
C ASN A 204 7.33 -35.06 -11.94
N LYS A 205 7.13 -36.34 -11.62
CA LYS A 205 6.60 -36.77 -10.32
C LYS A 205 7.61 -36.57 -9.19
N GLU A 206 8.91 -36.79 -9.46
CA GLU A 206 9.96 -36.61 -8.46
C GLU A 206 10.11 -35.14 -8.04
N GLY A 207 10.17 -34.22 -9.02
CA GLY A 207 10.22 -32.79 -8.75
C GLY A 207 8.98 -32.30 -8.02
N LEU A 208 7.79 -32.83 -8.37
CA LEU A 208 6.56 -32.51 -7.67
C LEU A 208 6.61 -32.95 -6.20
N ALA A 209 7.07 -34.18 -5.95
CA ALA A 209 7.18 -34.72 -4.59
C ALA A 209 8.19 -33.91 -3.73
N LYS A 210 9.33 -33.52 -4.29
CA LYS A 210 10.28 -32.62 -3.61
C LYS A 210 9.69 -31.25 -3.33
N GLY A 211 8.94 -30.68 -4.28
CA GLY A 211 8.31 -29.39 -4.09
C GLY A 211 7.21 -29.39 -3.03
N LEU A 212 6.51 -30.51 -2.84
CA LEU A 212 5.52 -30.66 -1.77
C LEU A 212 6.13 -30.55 -0.37
N LEU A 213 7.39 -30.95 -0.18
CA LEU A 213 8.09 -30.77 1.10
C LEU A 213 8.31 -29.29 1.43
N ASN A 214 8.42 -28.44 0.42
CA ASN A 214 8.55 -26.99 0.63
C ASN A 214 7.20 -26.31 0.96
N LEU A 215 6.09 -26.98 0.71
CA LEU A 215 4.74 -26.47 1.00
C LEU A 215 4.32 -26.75 2.45
N GLN A 216 4.92 -27.72 3.11
CA GLN A 216 4.67 -28.10 4.51
C GLN A 216 5.37 -27.17 5.50
#